data_97b9922455ad796f3a06f877d531b56b
#
_entry.id   97b9922455ad796f3a06f877d531b56b
#
_cell.length_a   1.000
_cell.length_b   1.000
_cell.length_c   1.000
_cell.angle_alpha   90.00
_cell.angle_beta   90.00
_cell.angle_gamma   90.00
#
_symmetry.space_group_name_H-M   'P 1'
#
loop_
_entity.id
_entity.type
_entity.pdbx_description
1 polymer ?
#
loop_
_entity_poly.entity_id
_entity_poly.type
_entity_poly.pdbx_seq_one_letter_code
_entity_poly.pdbx_strand_id
1 'polypeptide(L)'
;MATEKRAQADRLALYQALAEKPYNYGFYTALRNIENANMDKAKFGRSNRPADDPVRLGQEPSMAFAPSTLASFNKVAGSTERLNVLFFGVFGPNGPLPLHLTEYARDRVRNHQDESLSHFADIFHHRLLSLFYRVWADSEPTVNFDRPNTDEFSIKVASLIGLGEQSLRNCDAMPDYAKLHFSGRFAQQNKNAEGLLAILRSYFSMPAQLEQYIGNWLTIPDADCLRLGESIESGSLGENSTLGEKVWECQNKFRLCFGPLNLIEYQRLLPGGASLVALIAIVRNYLGDEFDWDVQLKLEAEQVKPACLGVFGQLGWTTWMSEAPPAEDFDQLHLNPLLELI
;
A
#
# COMPACT_ATOMS: atom_id res chain seq x y z
N MET A 1 4.84 -18.07 19.01
CA MET A 1 4.12 -18.86 20.07
C MET A 1 2.79 -18.23 20.51
N ALA A 2 2.71 -17.01 21.06
CA ALA A 2 1.42 -16.44 21.48
C ALA A 2 0.49 -16.11 20.30
N THR A 3 1.03 -15.58 19.21
CA THR A 3 0.31 -15.23 17.98
C THR A 3 -0.21 -16.48 17.25
N GLU A 4 0.57 -17.54 17.18
CA GLU A 4 0.17 -18.82 16.57
C GLU A 4 -0.96 -19.51 17.32
N LYS A 5 -0.91 -19.49 18.67
CA LYS A 5 -2.00 -20.04 19.50
C LYS A 5 -3.30 -19.27 19.33
N ARG A 6 -3.22 -17.93 19.16
CA ARG A 6 -4.39 -17.08 18.91
C ARG A 6 -4.98 -17.35 17.52
N ALA A 7 -4.16 -17.40 16.48
CA ALA A 7 -4.61 -17.75 15.13
C ALA A 7 -5.24 -19.15 15.05
N GLN A 8 -4.74 -20.11 15.80
CA GLN A 8 -5.32 -21.45 15.88
C GLN A 8 -6.68 -21.45 16.61
N ALA A 9 -6.83 -20.67 17.68
CA ALA A 9 -8.09 -20.52 18.39
C ALA A 9 -9.16 -19.85 17.50
N ASP A 10 -8.78 -18.79 16.79
CA ASP A 10 -9.68 -18.07 15.87
C ASP A 10 -10.14 -18.97 14.70
N ARG A 11 -9.24 -19.83 14.17
CA ARG A 11 -9.58 -20.83 13.16
C ARG A 11 -10.59 -21.86 13.67
N LEU A 12 -10.40 -22.36 14.88
CA LEU A 12 -11.32 -23.32 15.48
C LEU A 12 -12.70 -22.71 15.73
N ALA A 13 -12.75 -21.45 16.20
CA ALA A 13 -13.99 -20.72 16.41
C ALA A 13 -14.74 -20.49 15.09
N LEU A 14 -14.05 -20.14 14.02
CA LEU A 14 -14.62 -19.99 12.67
C LEU A 14 -15.23 -21.32 12.17
N TYR A 15 -14.50 -22.43 12.31
CA TYR A 15 -14.96 -23.74 11.88
C TYR A 15 -16.15 -24.24 12.70
N GLN A 16 -16.22 -23.90 14.00
CA GLN A 16 -17.39 -24.20 14.82
C GLN A 16 -18.62 -23.41 14.38
N ALA A 17 -18.45 -22.09 14.13
CA ALA A 17 -19.53 -21.25 13.66
C ALA A 17 -20.07 -21.67 12.28
N LEU A 18 -19.16 -22.08 11.36
CA LEU A 18 -19.55 -22.63 10.05
C LEU A 18 -20.28 -23.98 10.18
N ALA A 19 -19.91 -24.81 11.14
CA ALA A 19 -20.58 -26.10 11.37
C ALA A 19 -21.97 -25.94 11.99
N GLU A 20 -22.15 -24.96 12.88
CA GLU A 20 -23.43 -24.70 13.55
C GLU A 20 -24.46 -24.04 12.61
N LYS A 21 -24.02 -23.03 11.86
CA LYS A 21 -24.92 -22.20 11.04
C LYS A 21 -24.29 -21.80 9.70
N PRO A 22 -24.07 -22.78 8.78
CA PRO A 22 -23.44 -22.50 7.49
C PRO A 22 -24.23 -21.52 6.63
N TYR A 23 -25.54 -21.52 6.72
CA TYR A 23 -26.44 -20.66 5.95
C TYR A 23 -26.32 -19.15 6.28
N ASN A 24 -25.67 -18.79 7.39
CA ASN A 24 -25.40 -17.38 7.72
C ASN A 24 -24.23 -16.80 6.92
N TYR A 25 -23.46 -17.63 6.25
CA TYR A 25 -22.29 -17.22 5.50
C TYR A 25 -22.53 -17.32 3.99
N GLY A 26 -22.15 -16.28 3.26
CA GLY A 26 -22.06 -16.37 1.81
C GLY A 26 -20.83 -17.17 1.40
N PHE A 27 -20.89 -17.82 0.24
CA PHE A 27 -19.81 -18.66 -0.28
C PHE A 27 -18.45 -17.93 -0.31
N TYR A 28 -18.39 -16.74 -0.89
CA TYR A 28 -17.16 -15.96 -1.00
C TYR A 28 -16.61 -15.55 0.35
N THR A 29 -17.46 -15.09 1.25
CA THR A 29 -17.09 -14.68 2.60
C THR A 29 -16.54 -15.85 3.41
N ALA A 30 -17.19 -17.03 3.32
CA ALA A 30 -16.74 -18.21 4.00
C ALA A 30 -15.34 -18.67 3.52
N LEU A 31 -15.13 -18.74 2.20
CA LEU A 31 -13.84 -19.13 1.64
C LEU A 31 -12.73 -18.12 1.93
N ARG A 32 -13.02 -16.81 1.88
CA ARG A 32 -12.08 -15.77 2.27
C ARG A 32 -11.64 -15.92 3.73
N ASN A 33 -12.61 -16.14 4.64
CA ASN A 33 -12.30 -16.33 6.05
C ASN A 33 -11.49 -17.61 6.29
N ILE A 34 -11.81 -18.72 5.59
CA ILE A 34 -11.05 -19.95 5.66
C ILE A 34 -9.62 -19.75 5.10
N GLU A 35 -9.49 -19.05 3.99
CA GLU A 35 -8.19 -18.74 3.37
C GLU A 35 -7.32 -17.89 4.31
N ASN A 36 -7.90 -16.89 4.98
CA ASN A 36 -7.22 -16.04 5.95
C ASN A 36 -6.86 -16.76 7.25
N ALA A 37 -7.69 -17.70 7.68
CA ALA A 37 -7.39 -18.56 8.84
C ALA A 37 -6.29 -19.62 8.57
N ASN A 38 -5.91 -19.85 7.29
CA ASN A 38 -4.91 -20.81 6.86
C ASN A 38 -3.85 -20.16 5.95
N MET A 39 -3.18 -19.13 6.47
CA MET A 39 -2.16 -18.38 5.72
C MET A 39 -0.93 -19.22 5.33
N ASP A 40 -0.70 -20.31 6.02
CA ASP A 40 0.34 -21.31 5.79
C ASP A 40 0.10 -22.19 4.55
N LYS A 41 -1.16 -22.27 4.11
CA LYS A 41 -1.56 -23.08 2.94
C LYS A 41 -1.64 -22.23 1.67
N ALA A 42 -1.62 -22.93 0.52
CA ALA A 42 -1.83 -22.29 -0.79
C ALA A 42 -3.22 -21.62 -0.88
N LYS A 43 -3.33 -20.57 -1.68
CA LYS A 43 -4.61 -19.95 -2.02
C LYS A 43 -5.50 -20.95 -2.76
N PHE A 44 -6.82 -20.95 -2.50
CA PHE A 44 -7.76 -21.78 -3.25
C PHE A 44 -7.60 -21.60 -4.76
N GLY A 45 -7.61 -22.70 -5.49
CA GLY A 45 -7.44 -22.72 -6.94
C GLY A 45 -6.00 -22.61 -7.43
N ARG A 46 -5.02 -22.36 -6.55
CA ARG A 46 -3.58 -22.34 -6.87
C ARG A 46 -2.81 -23.53 -6.33
N SER A 47 -3.46 -24.40 -5.55
CA SER A 47 -2.89 -25.66 -5.08
C SER A 47 -2.69 -26.65 -6.23
N ASN A 48 -1.61 -27.40 -6.20
CA ASN A 48 -1.34 -28.46 -7.17
C ASN A 48 -2.13 -29.73 -6.86
N ARG A 49 -2.39 -29.98 -5.57
CA ARG A 49 -3.11 -31.17 -5.09
C ARG A 49 -4.27 -30.72 -4.23
N PRO A 50 -5.44 -31.38 -4.36
CA PRO A 50 -6.57 -31.08 -3.48
C PRO A 50 -6.26 -31.32 -2.00
N ALA A 51 -5.24 -32.15 -1.66
CA ALA A 51 -4.79 -32.36 -0.28
C ALA A 51 -4.13 -31.13 0.37
N ASP A 52 -3.61 -30.23 -0.46
CA ASP A 52 -2.92 -29.02 -0.01
C ASP A 52 -3.92 -27.90 0.35
N ASP A 53 -5.18 -28.04 -0.09
CA ASP A 53 -6.24 -27.08 0.25
C ASP A 53 -6.68 -27.20 1.72
N PRO A 54 -7.06 -26.09 2.35
CA PRO A 54 -7.49 -26.09 3.74
C PRO A 54 -8.78 -26.89 3.99
N VAL A 55 -9.68 -26.90 3.02
CA VAL A 55 -11.02 -27.55 3.10
C VAL A 55 -11.35 -28.19 1.75
N ARG A 56 -12.04 -29.31 1.77
CA ARG A 56 -12.63 -29.94 0.57
C ARG A 56 -13.94 -29.27 0.22
N LEU A 57 -14.12 -28.91 -1.05
CA LEU A 57 -15.35 -28.34 -1.56
C LEU A 57 -16.14 -29.41 -2.30
N GLY A 58 -17.45 -29.48 -2.05
CA GLY A 58 -18.35 -30.40 -2.68
C GLY A 58 -19.73 -29.81 -2.88
N GLN A 59 -20.64 -30.59 -3.53
CA GLN A 59 -22.03 -30.20 -3.71
C GLN A 59 -22.93 -31.21 -2.97
N GLU A 60 -23.90 -30.70 -2.20
CA GLU A 60 -24.95 -31.54 -1.63
C GLU A 60 -26.02 -31.82 -2.70
N PRO A 61 -26.32 -33.12 -3.00
CA PRO A 61 -27.40 -33.45 -3.93
C PRO A 61 -28.75 -33.06 -3.34
N SER A 62 -29.39 -32.04 -3.88
CA SER A 62 -30.68 -31.53 -3.41
C SER A 62 -31.62 -31.30 -4.58
N MET A 63 -32.92 -31.65 -4.38
CA MET A 63 -34.00 -31.36 -5.33
C MET A 63 -34.73 -30.06 -5.01
N ALA A 64 -34.43 -29.47 -3.86
CA ALA A 64 -35.03 -28.21 -3.44
C ALA A 64 -34.30 -27.01 -4.07
N PHE A 65 -35.00 -25.91 -4.26
CA PHE A 65 -34.33 -24.63 -4.56
C PHE A 65 -33.46 -24.23 -3.38
N ALA A 66 -32.24 -23.78 -3.69
CA ALA A 66 -31.24 -23.47 -2.67
C ALA A 66 -31.67 -22.27 -1.84
N PRO A 67 -31.89 -22.42 -0.52
CA PRO A 67 -32.22 -21.26 0.35
C PRO A 67 -30.99 -20.43 0.72
N SER A 68 -29.80 -21.01 0.58
CA SER A 68 -28.50 -20.40 0.87
C SER A 68 -27.44 -20.93 -0.08
N THR A 69 -26.29 -20.27 -0.12
CA THR A 69 -25.16 -20.74 -0.95
C THR A 69 -24.46 -21.96 -0.35
N LEU A 70 -24.38 -22.04 0.99
CA LEU A 70 -23.74 -23.13 1.71
C LEU A 70 -24.79 -24.08 2.27
N ALA A 71 -24.52 -25.38 2.14
CA ALA A 71 -25.37 -26.44 2.67
C ALA A 71 -24.91 -26.89 4.04
N SER A 72 -23.67 -27.37 4.14
CA SER A 72 -23.13 -27.97 5.35
C SER A 72 -21.62 -27.80 5.43
N PHE A 73 -21.12 -27.78 6.66
CA PHE A 73 -19.68 -27.86 6.95
C PHE A 73 -19.43 -29.03 7.88
N ASN A 74 -18.79 -30.07 7.37
CA ASN A 74 -18.62 -31.34 8.07
C ASN A 74 -17.15 -31.52 8.48
N LYS A 75 -16.94 -31.85 9.77
CA LYS A 75 -15.64 -32.32 10.25
C LYS A 75 -15.60 -33.85 10.04
N VAL A 76 -14.62 -34.28 9.26
CA VAL A 76 -14.38 -35.72 9.05
C VAL A 76 -13.18 -36.13 9.90
N ALA A 77 -13.38 -37.05 10.82
CA ALA A 77 -12.29 -37.53 11.70
C ALA A 77 -11.17 -38.16 10.85
N GLY A 78 -9.95 -37.64 11.02
CA GLY A 78 -8.76 -38.10 10.29
C GLY A 78 -8.64 -37.65 8.83
N SER A 79 -9.52 -36.74 8.35
CA SER A 79 -9.49 -36.19 6.99
C SER A 79 -9.66 -34.68 7.02
N THR A 80 -9.46 -34.04 5.86
CA THR A 80 -9.69 -32.60 5.68
C THR A 80 -11.20 -32.31 5.79
N GLU A 81 -11.58 -31.22 6.48
CA GLU A 81 -12.94 -30.73 6.60
C GLU A 81 -13.59 -30.53 5.23
N ARG A 82 -14.91 -30.72 5.15
CA ARG A 82 -15.67 -30.58 3.90
C ARG A 82 -16.70 -29.48 4.01
N LEU A 83 -16.73 -28.60 3.01
CA LEU A 83 -17.73 -27.57 2.80
C LEU A 83 -18.58 -27.90 1.59
N ASN A 84 -19.86 -28.14 1.78
CA ASN A 84 -20.79 -28.45 0.71
C ASN A 84 -21.58 -27.19 0.32
N VAL A 85 -21.76 -26.99 -0.98
CA VAL A 85 -22.55 -25.90 -1.56
C VAL A 85 -23.82 -26.40 -2.20
N LEU A 86 -24.79 -25.49 -2.43
CA LEU A 86 -26.08 -25.82 -3.08
C LEU A 86 -26.18 -25.17 -4.48
N PHE A 87 -25.46 -24.08 -4.73
CA PHE A 87 -25.69 -23.21 -5.89
C PHE A 87 -24.91 -23.63 -7.14
N PHE A 88 -23.90 -24.47 -6.99
CA PHE A 88 -22.96 -24.80 -8.07
C PHE A 88 -22.62 -26.29 -8.08
N GLY A 89 -22.66 -26.90 -9.26
CA GLY A 89 -22.28 -28.28 -9.50
C GLY A 89 -23.19 -28.97 -10.50
N VAL A 90 -23.08 -30.30 -10.57
CA VAL A 90 -23.78 -31.08 -11.57
C VAL A 90 -25.15 -31.55 -11.12
N PHE A 91 -25.46 -31.55 -9.81
CA PHE A 91 -26.72 -31.98 -9.23
C PHE A 91 -27.69 -30.80 -9.03
N GLY A 92 -28.96 -31.11 -8.91
CA GLY A 92 -30.01 -30.15 -8.55
C GLY A 92 -30.91 -29.71 -9.70
N PRO A 93 -31.95 -28.90 -9.40
CA PRO A 93 -32.94 -28.47 -10.40
C PRO A 93 -32.34 -27.67 -11.53
N ASN A 94 -31.26 -26.92 -11.26
CA ASN A 94 -30.53 -26.08 -12.21
C ASN A 94 -29.21 -26.75 -12.67
N GLY A 95 -28.95 -28.00 -12.27
CA GLY A 95 -27.76 -28.73 -12.67
C GLY A 95 -27.85 -29.25 -14.09
N PRO A 96 -26.69 -29.48 -14.76
CA PRO A 96 -26.66 -30.02 -16.12
C PRO A 96 -27.06 -31.52 -16.20
N LEU A 97 -27.01 -32.25 -15.10
CA LEU A 97 -27.42 -33.65 -15.09
C LEU A 97 -28.95 -33.80 -15.04
N PRO A 98 -29.50 -34.85 -15.71
CA PRO A 98 -30.91 -35.15 -15.58
C PRO A 98 -31.35 -35.35 -14.11
N LEU A 99 -32.55 -34.89 -13.78
CA LEU A 99 -33.06 -34.90 -12.40
C LEU A 99 -33.06 -36.26 -11.74
N HIS A 100 -33.32 -37.34 -12.49
CA HIS A 100 -33.33 -38.72 -11.95
C HIS A 100 -31.93 -39.13 -11.40
N LEU A 101 -30.84 -38.57 -11.92
CA LEU A 101 -29.48 -38.81 -11.37
C LEU A 101 -29.30 -38.07 -10.05
N THR A 102 -29.84 -36.86 -9.94
CA THR A 102 -29.83 -36.12 -8.68
C THR A 102 -30.70 -36.84 -7.63
N GLU A 103 -31.89 -37.35 -8.04
CA GLU A 103 -32.76 -38.13 -7.17
C GLU A 103 -32.06 -39.41 -6.69
N TYR A 104 -31.41 -40.12 -7.61
CA TYR A 104 -30.63 -41.33 -7.28
C TYR A 104 -29.50 -41.02 -6.31
N ALA A 105 -28.70 -39.97 -6.56
CA ALA A 105 -27.61 -39.58 -5.67
C ALA A 105 -28.13 -39.23 -4.26
N ARG A 106 -29.24 -38.48 -4.19
CA ARG A 106 -29.89 -38.12 -2.93
C ARG A 106 -30.43 -39.32 -2.18
N ASP A 107 -31.09 -40.27 -2.88
CA ASP A 107 -31.61 -41.51 -2.30
C ASP A 107 -30.46 -42.34 -1.72
N ARG A 108 -29.36 -42.52 -2.46
CA ARG A 108 -28.18 -43.26 -1.98
C ARG A 108 -27.61 -42.64 -0.70
N VAL A 109 -27.47 -41.31 -0.66
CA VAL A 109 -26.95 -40.60 0.53
C VAL A 109 -27.91 -40.77 1.73
N ARG A 110 -29.23 -40.55 1.53
CA ARG A 110 -30.19 -40.52 2.65
C ARG A 110 -30.59 -41.89 3.17
N ASN A 111 -30.90 -42.83 2.27
CA ASN A 111 -31.49 -44.10 2.61
C ASN A 111 -30.47 -45.24 2.71
N HIS A 112 -29.34 -45.11 2.02
CA HIS A 112 -28.32 -46.16 1.96
C HIS A 112 -26.97 -45.72 2.59
N GLN A 113 -26.84 -44.47 3.05
CA GLN A 113 -25.59 -43.93 3.59
C GLN A 113 -24.38 -44.09 2.63
N ASP A 114 -24.66 -44.12 1.33
CA ASP A 114 -23.67 -44.29 0.27
C ASP A 114 -23.43 -42.98 -0.44
N GLU A 115 -22.31 -42.35 -0.15
CA GLU A 115 -21.89 -41.06 -0.71
C GLU A 115 -20.97 -41.24 -1.94
N SER A 116 -20.76 -42.46 -2.45
CA SER A 116 -19.75 -42.74 -3.48
C SER A 116 -19.95 -41.93 -4.74
N LEU A 117 -21.20 -41.83 -5.26
CA LEU A 117 -21.49 -41.04 -6.46
C LEU A 117 -21.28 -39.53 -6.24
N SER A 118 -21.70 -39.02 -5.08
CA SER A 118 -21.52 -37.65 -4.70
C SER A 118 -20.03 -37.33 -4.57
N HIS A 119 -19.28 -38.17 -3.87
CA HIS A 119 -17.83 -38.00 -3.71
C HIS A 119 -17.04 -38.08 -5.02
N PHE A 120 -17.51 -38.95 -5.95
CA PHE A 120 -16.91 -38.98 -7.28
C PHE A 120 -17.12 -37.66 -8.03
N ALA A 121 -18.33 -37.11 -8.01
CA ALA A 121 -18.61 -35.79 -8.61
C ALA A 121 -17.84 -34.69 -7.92
N ASP A 122 -17.61 -34.77 -6.62
CA ASP A 122 -16.88 -33.77 -5.83
C ASP A 122 -15.39 -33.67 -6.19
N ILE A 123 -14.82 -34.67 -6.86
CA ILE A 123 -13.47 -34.56 -7.44
C ILE A 123 -13.41 -33.38 -8.45
N PHE A 124 -14.45 -33.25 -9.25
CA PHE A 124 -14.58 -32.18 -10.22
C PHE A 124 -15.10 -30.89 -9.57
N HIS A 125 -16.11 -30.98 -8.71
CA HIS A 125 -16.69 -29.83 -8.02
C HIS A 125 -15.64 -29.06 -7.23
N HIS A 126 -14.77 -29.75 -6.50
CA HIS A 126 -13.72 -29.11 -5.71
C HIS A 126 -12.84 -28.20 -6.57
N ARG A 127 -12.39 -28.69 -7.72
CA ARG A 127 -11.55 -27.88 -8.62
C ARG A 127 -12.30 -26.72 -9.23
N LEU A 128 -13.52 -26.96 -9.71
CA LEU A 128 -14.35 -25.94 -10.35
C LEU A 128 -14.75 -24.84 -9.35
N LEU A 129 -15.16 -25.20 -8.14
CA LEU A 129 -15.49 -24.25 -7.06
C LEU A 129 -14.27 -23.44 -6.62
N SER A 130 -13.11 -24.09 -6.52
CA SER A 130 -11.86 -23.42 -6.17
C SER A 130 -11.47 -22.38 -7.23
N LEU A 131 -11.62 -22.71 -8.53
CA LEU A 131 -11.36 -21.79 -9.63
C LEU A 131 -12.41 -20.66 -9.69
N PHE A 132 -13.67 -20.99 -9.45
CA PHE A 132 -14.76 -20.02 -9.41
C PHE A 132 -14.52 -18.97 -8.30
N TYR A 133 -14.14 -19.42 -7.11
CA TYR A 133 -13.72 -18.51 -6.04
C TYR A 133 -12.50 -17.69 -6.44
N ARG A 134 -11.50 -18.30 -7.10
CA ARG A 134 -10.26 -17.59 -7.48
C ARG A 134 -10.49 -16.48 -8.48
N VAL A 135 -11.38 -16.67 -9.47
CA VAL A 135 -11.74 -15.63 -10.43
C VAL A 135 -12.27 -14.38 -9.72
N TRP A 136 -13.16 -14.57 -8.75
CA TRP A 136 -13.67 -13.49 -7.94
C TRP A 136 -12.56 -12.86 -7.05
N ALA A 137 -11.81 -13.69 -6.34
CA ALA A 137 -10.78 -13.24 -5.40
C ALA A 137 -9.64 -12.45 -6.08
N ASP A 138 -9.25 -12.82 -7.30
CA ASP A 138 -8.21 -12.11 -8.05
C ASP A 138 -8.69 -10.73 -8.58
N SER A 139 -10.00 -10.54 -8.74
CA SER A 139 -10.59 -9.26 -9.13
C SER A 139 -10.81 -8.31 -7.95
N GLU A 140 -10.83 -8.81 -6.70
CA GLU A 140 -11.13 -8.03 -5.52
C GLU A 140 -9.84 -7.50 -4.84
N PRO A 141 -9.60 -6.17 -4.84
CA PRO A 141 -8.40 -5.59 -4.21
C PRO A 141 -8.28 -5.93 -2.73
N THR A 142 -9.41 -5.94 -2.01
CA THR A 142 -9.45 -6.22 -0.57
C THR A 142 -9.03 -7.64 -0.22
N VAL A 143 -9.36 -8.62 -1.06
CA VAL A 143 -8.97 -10.03 -0.88
C VAL A 143 -7.49 -10.22 -1.20
N ASN A 144 -6.99 -9.53 -2.22
CA ASN A 144 -5.57 -9.55 -2.55
C ASN A 144 -4.73 -8.95 -1.42
N PHE A 145 -5.20 -7.88 -0.79
CA PHE A 145 -4.54 -7.21 0.34
C PHE A 145 -4.46 -8.08 1.61
N ASP A 146 -5.34 -9.07 1.78
CA ASP A 146 -5.29 -10.01 2.92
C ASP A 146 -3.95 -10.78 2.97
N ARG A 147 -3.27 -10.97 1.81
CA ARG A 147 -1.95 -11.62 1.70
C ARG A 147 -0.94 -10.75 0.97
N PRO A 148 -0.30 -9.78 1.65
CA PRO A 148 0.57 -8.78 1.04
C PRO A 148 1.72 -9.36 0.20
N ASN A 149 2.30 -10.49 0.61
CA ASN A 149 3.42 -11.12 -0.11
C ASN A 149 3.04 -11.69 -1.49
N THR A 150 1.75 -11.94 -1.73
CA THR A 150 1.23 -12.52 -2.97
C THR A 150 0.09 -11.67 -3.55
N ASP A 151 0.12 -10.39 -3.29
CA ASP A 151 -0.87 -9.42 -3.76
C ASP A 151 -0.59 -9.04 -5.22
N GLU A 152 -1.29 -9.70 -6.15
CA GLU A 152 -1.16 -9.42 -7.58
C GLU A 152 -1.77 -8.08 -8.00
N PHE A 153 -2.78 -7.60 -7.27
CA PHE A 153 -3.39 -6.31 -7.57
C PHE A 153 -2.41 -5.18 -7.31
N SER A 154 -1.79 -5.16 -6.12
CA SER A 154 -0.76 -4.17 -5.78
C SER A 154 0.44 -4.24 -6.72
N ILE A 155 0.84 -5.45 -7.19
CA ILE A 155 1.90 -5.61 -8.19
C ILE A 155 1.53 -4.92 -9.51
N LYS A 156 0.31 -5.11 -10.00
CA LYS A 156 -0.18 -4.48 -11.24
C LYS A 156 -0.20 -2.97 -11.12
N VAL A 157 -0.71 -2.43 -10.02
CA VAL A 157 -0.72 -0.97 -9.76
C VAL A 157 0.71 -0.44 -9.63
N ALA A 158 1.60 -1.16 -8.91
CA ALA A 158 3.01 -0.80 -8.80
C ALA A 158 3.72 -0.75 -10.16
N SER A 159 3.36 -1.66 -11.08
CA SER A 159 3.93 -1.69 -12.44
C SER A 159 3.60 -0.44 -13.25
N LEU A 160 2.46 0.22 -12.99
CA LEU A 160 2.09 1.49 -13.65
C LEU A 160 3.04 2.66 -13.27
N ILE A 161 3.67 2.57 -12.11
CA ILE A 161 4.61 3.59 -11.60
C ILE A 161 6.07 3.11 -11.63
N GLY A 162 6.35 1.99 -12.32
CA GLY A 162 7.71 1.45 -12.45
C GLY A 162 8.19 0.61 -11.26
N LEU A 163 7.36 0.34 -10.25
CA LEU A 163 7.71 -0.44 -9.05
C LEU A 163 7.21 -1.89 -9.09
N GLY A 164 7.02 -2.45 -10.30
CA GLY A 164 6.51 -3.81 -10.47
C GLY A 164 7.46 -4.91 -9.99
N GLU A 165 8.76 -4.69 -10.09
CA GLU A 165 9.75 -5.66 -9.63
C GLU A 165 9.95 -5.64 -8.13
N GLN A 166 10.16 -6.82 -7.55
CA GLN A 166 10.34 -6.98 -6.11
C GLN A 166 11.63 -6.30 -5.60
N SER A 167 12.66 -6.21 -6.44
CA SER A 167 13.93 -5.54 -6.15
C SER A 167 13.80 -4.03 -5.90
N LEU A 168 12.75 -3.40 -6.44
CA LEU A 168 12.48 -1.97 -6.33
C LEU A 168 11.57 -1.61 -5.15
N ARG A 169 11.13 -2.60 -4.39
CA ARG A 169 10.21 -2.39 -3.27
C ARG A 169 10.95 -2.09 -1.98
N ASN A 170 10.36 -1.22 -1.16
CA ASN A 170 10.90 -0.81 0.14
C ASN A 170 12.34 -0.29 0.07
N CYS A 171 12.72 0.39 -1.03
CA CYS A 171 14.07 0.92 -1.24
C CYS A 171 14.28 2.31 -0.61
N ASP A 172 13.23 2.98 -0.19
CA ASP A 172 13.28 4.32 0.38
C ASP A 172 12.39 4.47 1.62
N ALA A 173 12.42 5.65 2.24
CA ALA A 173 11.67 5.95 3.45
C ALA A 173 10.16 6.16 3.22
N MET A 174 9.70 6.30 1.97
CA MET A 174 8.28 6.36 1.64
C MET A 174 7.73 4.94 1.53
N PRO A 175 6.75 4.53 2.38
CA PRO A 175 6.16 3.20 2.29
C PRO A 175 5.54 2.94 0.92
N ASP A 176 5.75 1.74 0.37
CA ASP A 176 5.25 1.41 -0.98
C ASP A 176 3.73 1.55 -1.11
N TYR A 177 2.97 1.18 -0.08
CA TYR A 177 1.50 1.40 -0.08
C TYR A 177 1.11 2.86 -0.20
N ALA A 178 1.92 3.79 0.34
CA ALA A 178 1.69 5.21 0.14
C ALA A 178 1.97 5.62 -1.32
N LYS A 179 3.01 5.06 -1.97
CA LYS A 179 3.27 5.26 -3.40
C LYS A 179 2.11 4.75 -4.25
N LEU A 180 1.58 3.55 -3.92
CA LEU A 180 0.42 2.98 -4.61
C LEU A 180 -0.84 3.83 -4.46
N HIS A 181 -1.07 4.43 -3.29
CA HIS A 181 -2.18 5.35 -3.07
C HIS A 181 -2.13 6.55 -4.01
N PHE A 182 -0.94 7.08 -4.25
CA PHE A 182 -0.71 8.21 -5.15
C PHE A 182 -0.30 7.79 -6.57
N SER A 183 -0.50 6.53 -6.95
CA SER A 183 -0.04 5.98 -8.24
C SER A 183 -0.50 6.80 -9.44
N GLY A 184 -1.73 7.33 -9.44
CA GLY A 184 -2.23 8.19 -10.50
C GLY A 184 -1.42 9.48 -10.69
N ARG A 185 -0.84 10.05 -9.61
CA ARG A 185 0.02 11.22 -9.67
C ARG A 185 1.46 10.87 -10.06
N PHE A 186 1.96 9.75 -9.56
CA PHE A 186 3.28 9.26 -9.92
C PHE A 186 3.36 8.77 -11.38
N ALA A 187 2.28 8.26 -11.95
CA ALA A 187 2.22 7.80 -13.35
C ALA A 187 2.15 8.96 -14.36
N GLN A 188 1.74 10.17 -13.95
CA GLN A 188 1.69 11.32 -14.84
C GLN A 188 3.09 11.72 -15.28
N GLN A 189 3.27 11.95 -16.59
CA GLN A 189 4.54 12.45 -17.14
C GLN A 189 4.78 13.92 -16.75
N ASN A 190 3.75 14.75 -16.79
CA ASN A 190 3.85 16.15 -16.40
C ASN A 190 3.78 16.27 -14.87
N LYS A 191 4.93 16.55 -14.25
CA LYS A 191 5.03 16.81 -12.82
C LYS A 191 4.70 18.27 -12.55
N ASN A 192 3.62 18.52 -11.81
CA ASN A 192 3.18 19.87 -11.47
C ASN A 192 3.25 20.13 -9.96
N ALA A 193 3.30 21.41 -9.61
CA ALA A 193 3.37 21.87 -8.21
C ALA A 193 2.14 21.43 -7.40
N GLU A 194 0.94 21.46 -8.00
CA GLU A 194 -0.30 21.03 -7.35
C GLU A 194 -0.27 19.54 -7.01
N GLY A 195 0.26 18.70 -7.91
CA GLY A 195 0.40 17.27 -7.69
C GLY A 195 1.30 16.95 -6.50
N LEU A 196 2.46 17.62 -6.41
CA LEU A 196 3.36 17.47 -5.27
C LEU A 196 2.69 17.91 -3.97
N LEU A 197 2.07 19.10 -3.95
CA LEU A 197 1.37 19.61 -2.78
C LEU A 197 0.25 18.69 -2.30
N ALA A 198 -0.51 18.11 -3.22
CA ALA A 198 -1.57 17.19 -2.84
C ALA A 198 -1.04 15.89 -2.23
N ILE A 199 0.10 15.37 -2.70
CA ILE A 199 0.78 14.24 -2.07
C ILE A 199 1.24 14.61 -0.67
N LEU A 200 1.95 15.74 -0.52
CA LEU A 200 2.50 16.18 0.76
C LEU A 200 1.42 16.46 1.80
N ARG A 201 0.37 17.21 1.43
CA ARG A 201 -0.76 17.51 2.33
C ARG A 201 -1.49 16.26 2.79
N SER A 202 -1.69 15.30 1.88
CA SER A 202 -2.37 14.05 2.21
C SER A 202 -1.49 13.11 3.05
N TYR A 203 -0.19 13.01 2.75
CA TYR A 203 0.72 12.12 3.45
C TYR A 203 1.03 12.60 4.88
N PHE A 204 1.36 13.90 5.04
CA PHE A 204 1.71 14.45 6.34
C PHE A 204 0.51 14.96 7.14
N SER A 205 -0.66 15.17 6.47
CA SER A 205 -1.84 15.80 7.05
C SER A 205 -1.56 17.18 7.63
N MET A 206 -0.61 17.92 7.02
CA MET A 206 -0.16 19.25 7.44
C MET A 206 -0.42 20.27 6.33
N PRO A 207 -0.65 21.54 6.67
CA PRO A 207 -0.72 22.61 5.67
C PRO A 207 0.64 22.79 4.99
N ALA A 208 0.65 22.72 3.67
CA ALA A 208 1.84 22.89 2.86
C ALA A 208 1.57 23.84 1.69
N GLN A 209 2.54 24.67 1.35
CA GLN A 209 2.56 25.57 0.22
C GLN A 209 3.86 25.39 -0.56
N LEU A 210 3.86 25.75 -1.84
CA LEU A 210 5.03 25.67 -2.69
C LEU A 210 5.25 27.02 -3.34
N GLU A 211 6.41 27.59 -3.10
CA GLU A 211 6.88 28.82 -3.74
C GLU A 211 7.82 28.45 -4.88
N GLN A 212 7.48 28.92 -6.08
CA GLN A 212 8.26 28.67 -7.30
C GLN A 212 9.23 29.82 -7.55
N TYR A 213 10.24 29.56 -8.39
CA TYR A 213 11.18 30.59 -8.86
C TYR A 213 11.98 31.25 -7.72
N ILE A 214 12.45 30.46 -6.78
CA ILE A 214 13.33 30.95 -5.70
C ILE A 214 14.71 31.17 -6.26
N GLY A 215 15.22 32.40 -6.09
CA GLY A 215 16.55 32.78 -6.56
C GLY A 215 17.66 31.97 -5.87
N ASN A 216 18.60 31.50 -6.67
CA ASN A 216 19.79 30.77 -6.22
C ASN A 216 21.04 31.17 -6.98
N TRP A 217 22.20 31.11 -6.32
CA TRP A 217 23.50 31.30 -6.95
C TRP A 217 24.03 29.96 -7.44
N LEU A 218 24.06 29.78 -8.77
CA LEU A 218 24.70 28.62 -9.39
C LEU A 218 26.19 28.93 -9.58
N THR A 219 27.02 27.97 -9.17
CA THR A 219 28.46 28.01 -9.40
C THR A 219 28.76 27.58 -10.82
N ILE A 220 29.48 28.42 -11.57
CA ILE A 220 29.92 28.11 -12.94
C ILE A 220 31.07 27.12 -12.84
N PRO A 221 31.08 26.02 -13.62
CA PRO A 221 32.23 25.12 -13.71
C PRO A 221 33.50 25.89 -14.10
N ASP A 222 34.65 25.53 -13.52
CA ASP A 222 35.93 26.21 -13.75
C ASP A 222 36.35 26.31 -15.24
N ALA A 223 35.91 25.35 -16.05
CA ALA A 223 36.16 25.33 -17.50
C ALA A 223 35.38 26.39 -18.25
N ASP A 224 34.20 26.81 -17.74
CA ASP A 224 33.29 27.78 -18.37
C ASP A 224 33.47 29.19 -17.79
N CYS A 225 34.27 29.35 -16.74
CA CYS A 225 34.60 30.67 -16.18
C CYS A 225 35.43 31.49 -17.15
N LEU A 226 35.08 32.79 -17.29
CA LEU A 226 35.82 33.71 -18.13
C LEU A 226 37.25 33.87 -17.65
N ARG A 227 38.21 33.49 -18.50
CA ARG A 227 39.66 33.77 -18.34
C ARG A 227 40.13 34.59 -19.49
N LEU A 228 40.53 35.84 -19.19
CA LEU A 228 40.99 36.77 -20.23
C LEU A 228 42.18 36.22 -20.99
N GLY A 229 42.02 36.06 -22.30
CA GLY A 229 43.08 35.63 -23.23
C GLY A 229 43.29 34.12 -23.32
N GLU A 230 42.51 33.27 -22.62
CA GLU A 230 42.70 31.81 -22.63
C GLU A 230 41.72 31.10 -23.56
N SER A 231 40.45 31.51 -23.66
CA SER A 231 39.45 30.79 -24.44
C SER A 231 38.51 31.71 -25.21
N ILE A 232 38.28 31.38 -26.48
CA ILE A 232 37.25 31.99 -27.31
C ILE A 232 35.87 31.48 -26.94
N GLU A 233 35.78 30.28 -26.42
CA GLU A 233 34.51 29.60 -26.07
C GLU A 233 33.80 30.23 -24.84
N SER A 234 34.56 30.88 -23.94
CA SER A 234 34.02 31.59 -22.77
C SER A 234 34.36 33.09 -22.72
N GLY A 235 35.04 33.61 -23.73
CA GLY A 235 35.64 34.94 -23.73
C GLY A 235 35.12 35.93 -24.79
N SER A 236 34.08 35.61 -25.55
CA SER A 236 33.51 36.49 -26.56
C SER A 236 32.55 37.50 -25.94
N LEU A 237 32.94 38.78 -25.93
CA LEU A 237 32.13 39.86 -25.34
C LEU A 237 30.77 39.97 -26.07
N GLY A 238 29.69 39.94 -25.30
CA GLY A 238 28.32 40.05 -25.83
C GLY A 238 27.71 38.76 -26.38
N GLU A 239 28.46 37.63 -26.42
CA GLU A 239 27.95 36.34 -26.87
C GLU A 239 27.90 35.31 -25.72
N ASN A 240 29.07 35.02 -25.13
CA ASN A 240 29.19 33.92 -24.17
C ASN A 240 30.02 34.28 -22.91
N SER A 241 30.45 35.53 -22.76
CA SER A 241 31.24 35.95 -21.60
C SER A 241 30.36 36.18 -20.37
N THR A 242 30.61 35.41 -19.32
CA THR A 242 29.97 35.56 -18.02
C THR A 242 30.99 35.99 -17.01
N LEU A 243 30.78 37.18 -16.36
CA LEU A 243 31.66 37.71 -15.35
C LEU A 243 31.36 37.11 -13.96
N GLY A 244 32.39 36.55 -13.34
CA GLY A 244 32.32 35.98 -12.00
C GLY A 244 32.26 34.44 -11.99
N GLU A 245 32.24 33.89 -10.78
CA GLU A 245 32.21 32.45 -10.54
C GLU A 245 30.78 31.91 -10.33
N LYS A 246 29.81 32.83 -10.22
CA LYS A 246 28.41 32.46 -9.91
C LYS A 246 27.45 33.28 -10.75
N VAL A 247 26.35 32.66 -11.15
CA VAL A 247 25.23 33.30 -11.84
C VAL A 247 23.99 33.22 -10.97
N TRP A 248 23.24 34.32 -10.90
CA TRP A 248 21.95 34.33 -10.23
C TRP A 248 20.86 33.77 -11.15
N GLU A 249 20.18 32.74 -10.68
CA GLU A 249 19.12 32.07 -11.43
C GLU A 249 17.92 31.80 -10.53
N CYS A 250 16.70 31.77 -11.14
CA CYS A 250 15.47 31.52 -10.44
C CYS A 250 14.72 30.29 -10.99
N GLN A 251 15.23 29.61 -12.03
CA GLN A 251 14.49 28.56 -12.74
C GLN A 251 14.59 27.22 -12.05
N ASN A 252 15.69 26.94 -11.38
CA ASN A 252 16.04 25.61 -10.90
C ASN A 252 15.71 25.34 -9.44
N LYS A 253 15.12 26.32 -8.72
CA LYS A 253 14.84 26.16 -7.29
C LYS A 253 13.41 26.50 -6.91
N PHE A 254 12.84 25.68 -6.04
CA PHE A 254 11.56 25.93 -5.38
C PHE A 254 11.68 25.77 -3.87
N ARG A 255 10.69 26.26 -3.13
CA ARG A 255 10.60 26.18 -1.68
C ARG A 255 9.31 25.51 -1.25
N LEU A 256 9.43 24.57 -0.32
CA LEU A 256 8.30 23.94 0.36
C LEU A 256 8.09 24.62 1.72
N CYS A 257 6.96 25.30 1.87
CA CYS A 257 6.59 25.96 3.11
C CYS A 257 5.60 25.10 3.87
N PHE A 258 5.96 24.59 5.04
CA PHE A 258 5.07 23.88 5.93
C PHE A 258 4.65 24.77 7.09
N GLY A 259 3.36 24.87 7.33
CA GLY A 259 2.86 25.58 8.48
C GLY A 259 1.61 26.43 8.25
N PRO A 260 1.06 26.97 9.35
CA PRO A 260 1.59 26.91 10.73
C PRO A 260 1.57 25.48 11.31
N LEU A 261 2.62 25.11 12.05
CA LEU A 261 2.82 23.78 12.64
C LEU A 261 2.82 23.87 14.16
N ASN A 262 2.40 22.79 14.82
CA ASN A 262 2.67 22.62 16.24
C ASN A 262 4.13 22.16 16.49
N LEU A 263 4.60 22.27 17.74
CA LEU A 263 6.00 21.97 18.07
C LEU A 263 6.41 20.52 17.74
N ILE A 264 5.50 19.57 17.91
CA ILE A 264 5.76 18.14 17.66
C ILE A 264 5.93 17.88 16.15
N GLU A 265 5.06 18.44 15.33
CA GLU A 265 5.13 18.35 13.86
C GLU A 265 6.39 19.05 13.34
N TYR A 266 6.69 20.23 13.88
CA TYR A 266 7.90 20.97 13.57
C TYR A 266 9.16 20.13 13.85
N GLN A 267 9.28 19.54 15.05
CA GLN A 267 10.43 18.72 15.41
C GLN A 267 10.58 17.45 14.54
N ARG A 268 9.49 16.88 14.04
CA ARG A 268 9.53 15.71 13.15
C ARG A 268 10.11 16.05 11.76
N LEU A 269 10.03 17.31 11.35
CA LEU A 269 10.57 17.81 10.08
C LEU A 269 12.00 18.39 10.21
N LEU A 270 12.55 18.47 11.43
CA LEU A 270 13.94 18.84 11.64
C LEU A 270 14.92 17.73 11.23
N PRO A 271 16.21 18.06 10.99
CA PRO A 271 17.27 17.08 10.76
C PRO A 271 17.31 16.00 11.85
N GLY A 272 17.37 14.75 11.42
CA GLY A 272 17.22 13.58 12.30
C GLY A 272 15.78 13.13 12.56
N GLY A 273 14.78 13.89 12.13
CA GLY A 273 13.37 13.51 12.22
C GLY A 273 12.94 12.55 11.10
N ALA A 274 12.09 11.58 11.44
CA ALA A 274 11.60 10.57 10.49
C ALA A 274 10.79 11.19 9.32
N SER A 275 10.11 12.33 9.57
CA SER A 275 9.30 12.99 8.55
C SER A 275 10.15 13.68 7.49
N LEU A 276 11.34 14.20 7.83
CA LEU A 276 12.25 14.81 6.86
C LEU A 276 12.76 13.78 5.86
N VAL A 277 13.15 12.59 6.32
CA VAL A 277 13.62 11.50 5.45
C VAL A 277 12.52 11.04 4.49
N ALA A 278 11.28 10.94 5.00
CA ALA A 278 10.13 10.62 4.15
C ALA A 278 9.83 11.74 3.13
N LEU A 279 9.95 13.01 3.53
CA LEU A 279 9.77 14.16 2.65
C LEU A 279 10.76 14.13 1.48
N ILE A 280 12.04 13.88 1.77
CA ILE A 280 13.08 13.75 0.75
C ILE A 280 12.75 12.63 -0.23
N ALA A 281 12.34 11.47 0.29
CA ALA A 281 11.95 10.34 -0.55
C ALA A 281 10.74 10.68 -1.45
N ILE A 282 9.73 11.40 -0.92
CA ILE A 282 8.55 11.81 -1.70
C ILE A 282 8.94 12.77 -2.83
N VAL A 283 9.72 13.81 -2.51
CA VAL A 283 10.15 14.80 -3.51
C VAL A 283 10.98 14.14 -4.60
N ARG A 284 11.93 13.29 -4.22
CA ARG A 284 12.80 12.56 -5.13
C ARG A 284 12.03 11.60 -6.04
N ASN A 285 11.06 10.86 -5.48
CA ASN A 285 10.22 9.96 -6.27
C ASN A 285 9.29 10.70 -7.24
N TYR A 286 8.90 11.94 -6.91
CA TYR A 286 7.97 12.70 -7.74
C TYR A 286 8.68 13.52 -8.81
N LEU A 287 9.73 14.27 -8.46
CA LEU A 287 10.45 15.19 -9.34
C LEU A 287 11.78 14.64 -9.85
N GLY A 288 12.35 13.63 -9.18
CA GLY A 288 13.74 13.24 -9.42
C GLY A 288 14.72 14.21 -8.75
N ASP A 289 15.90 14.31 -9.34
CA ASP A 289 17.00 15.17 -8.87
C ASP A 289 17.21 16.38 -9.81
N GLU A 290 16.16 16.80 -10.57
CA GLU A 290 16.27 17.89 -11.56
C GLU A 290 16.27 19.28 -10.93
N PHE A 291 15.63 19.46 -9.78
CA PHE A 291 15.44 20.74 -9.13
C PHE A 291 16.11 20.78 -7.77
N ASP A 292 16.75 21.93 -7.49
CA ASP A 292 17.12 22.28 -6.12
C ASP A 292 15.88 22.70 -5.33
N TRP A 293 15.87 22.41 -4.06
CA TRP A 293 14.75 22.80 -3.20
C TRP A 293 15.19 23.01 -1.75
N ASP A 294 14.47 23.87 -1.06
CA ASP A 294 14.59 24.06 0.37
C ASP A 294 13.23 23.94 1.07
N VAL A 295 13.28 23.79 2.38
CA VAL A 295 12.10 23.69 3.24
C VAL A 295 12.08 24.86 4.20
N GLN A 296 10.99 25.59 4.22
CA GLN A 296 10.68 26.59 5.24
C GLN A 296 9.67 26.00 6.21
N LEU A 297 9.99 26.02 7.49
CA LEU A 297 9.09 25.56 8.56
C LEU A 297 8.54 26.77 9.31
N LYS A 298 7.20 26.86 9.38
CA LYS A 298 6.48 27.89 10.12
C LYS A 298 5.91 27.30 11.41
N LEU A 299 6.39 27.78 12.56
CA LEU A 299 5.91 27.34 13.86
C LEU A 299 4.85 28.33 14.36
N GLU A 300 3.74 27.84 14.90
CA GLU A 300 2.72 28.67 15.56
C GLU A 300 3.32 29.52 16.65
N ALA A 301 2.95 30.81 16.71
CA ALA A 301 3.46 31.78 17.67
C ALA A 301 3.30 31.30 19.14
N GLU A 302 2.18 30.66 19.45
CA GLU A 302 1.88 30.14 20.78
C GLU A 302 2.76 28.96 21.20
N GLN A 303 3.35 28.25 20.23
CA GLN A 303 4.20 27.06 20.44
C GLN A 303 5.69 27.41 20.61
N VAL A 304 6.07 28.65 20.38
CA VAL A 304 7.46 29.13 20.55
C VAL A 304 7.80 29.16 22.04
N LYS A 305 8.77 28.36 22.46
CA LYS A 305 9.23 28.27 23.85
C LYS A 305 10.64 28.86 23.96
N PRO A 306 10.92 29.67 25.00
CA PRO A 306 12.27 30.18 25.21
C PRO A 306 13.27 29.03 25.43
N ALA A 307 14.47 29.22 24.92
CA ALA A 307 15.55 28.25 25.09
C ALA A 307 15.95 28.15 26.57
N CYS A 308 16.07 26.91 27.06
CA CYS A 308 16.46 26.63 28.43
C CYS A 308 17.67 25.69 28.41
N LEU A 309 18.83 26.18 28.83
CA LEU A 309 20.07 25.43 28.82
C LEU A 309 19.94 24.10 29.63
N GLY A 310 20.26 23.01 28.99
CA GLY A 310 20.20 21.67 29.56
C GLY A 310 18.79 21.05 29.62
N VAL A 311 17.74 21.76 29.21
CA VAL A 311 16.34 21.29 29.26
C VAL A 311 15.68 21.31 27.90
N PHE A 312 15.75 22.43 27.18
CA PHE A 312 15.06 22.62 25.88
C PHE A 312 15.85 23.55 24.97
N GLY A 313 15.91 23.17 23.69
CA GLY A 313 16.49 23.98 22.63
C GLY A 313 17.62 23.26 21.91
N GLN A 314 17.51 23.17 20.58
CA GLN A 314 18.56 22.73 19.67
C GLN A 314 19.09 23.96 18.95
N LEU A 315 20.40 24.21 19.06
CA LEU A 315 21.04 25.40 18.50
C LEU A 315 20.76 25.50 16.98
N GLY A 316 20.28 26.65 16.56
CA GLY A 316 19.95 26.95 15.16
C GLY A 316 18.58 26.44 14.69
N TRP A 317 17.90 25.57 15.45
CA TRP A 317 16.61 25.00 15.05
C TRP A 317 15.43 25.34 15.97
N THR A 318 15.62 25.20 17.30
CA THR A 318 14.58 25.45 18.30
C THR A 318 15.05 26.34 19.44
N THR A 319 16.02 27.24 19.15
CA THR A 319 16.60 28.12 20.15
C THR A 319 16.06 29.55 19.97
N TRP A 320 15.05 29.91 20.73
CA TRP A 320 14.50 31.27 20.73
C TRP A 320 14.92 31.98 22.02
N MET A 321 15.41 33.21 21.88
CA MET A 321 15.93 34.01 23.00
C MET A 321 14.87 34.95 23.60
N SER A 322 13.64 34.93 23.10
CA SER A 322 12.55 35.77 23.60
C SER A 322 11.84 35.13 24.76
N GLU A 323 11.56 35.88 25.81
CA GLU A 323 10.72 35.46 26.95
C GLU A 323 9.22 35.52 26.63
N ALA A 324 8.83 36.36 25.66
CA ALA A 324 7.44 36.48 25.24
C ALA A 324 7.21 35.77 23.89
N PRO A 325 6.04 35.15 23.68
CA PRO A 325 5.71 34.59 22.37
C PRO A 325 5.74 35.72 21.31
N PRO A 326 6.22 35.44 20.08
CA PRO A 326 6.22 36.41 19.00
C PRO A 326 4.77 36.80 18.64
N ALA A 327 4.60 37.98 18.04
CA ALA A 327 3.30 38.46 17.58
C ALA A 327 2.81 37.72 16.32
N GLU A 328 3.73 37.13 15.57
CA GLU A 328 3.48 36.39 14.33
C GLU A 328 4.13 35.02 14.39
N ASP A 329 3.70 34.13 13.51
CA ASP A 329 4.26 32.77 13.40
C ASP A 329 5.75 32.84 13.03
N PHE A 330 6.54 31.94 13.61
CA PHE A 330 7.98 31.90 13.39
C PHE A 330 8.28 31.19 12.05
N ASP A 331 8.78 31.92 11.06
CA ASP A 331 9.00 31.47 9.68
C ASP A 331 10.46 31.57 9.19
N GLN A 332 11.41 31.85 10.08
CA GLN A 332 12.80 32.15 9.71
C GLN A 332 13.64 30.90 9.42
N LEU A 333 13.16 29.70 9.76
CA LEU A 333 13.94 28.49 9.55
C LEU A 333 13.83 27.99 8.11
N HIS A 334 14.98 28.02 7.42
CA HIS A 334 15.16 27.44 6.11
C HIS A 334 16.16 26.28 6.19
N LEU A 335 15.75 25.10 5.75
CA LEU A 335 16.57 23.90 5.73
C LEU A 335 16.85 23.49 4.28
N ASN A 336 18.09 23.12 3.98
CA ASN A 336 18.41 22.44 2.74
C ASN A 336 18.51 20.92 3.01
N PRO A 337 17.47 20.13 2.71
CA PRO A 337 17.43 18.73 3.08
C PRO A 337 18.52 17.88 2.43
N LEU A 338 19.04 18.33 1.28
CA LEU A 338 20.07 17.60 0.52
C LEU A 338 21.46 17.74 1.16
N LEU A 339 21.74 18.84 1.88
CA LEU A 339 23.01 19.06 2.56
C LEU A 339 23.05 18.47 3.98
N GLU A 340 21.88 18.23 4.59
CA GLU A 340 21.79 17.82 5.99
C GLU A 340 21.71 16.28 6.18
N LEU A 341 21.70 15.52 5.09
CA LEU A 341 21.80 14.06 5.11
C LEU A 341 23.25 13.54 5.02
N ILE A 342 24.20 14.45 4.83
CA ILE A 342 25.65 14.16 4.82
C ILE A 342 26.21 14.45 6.21
#